data_42c1ed9d676300062f804f09e4acfab4
#
_entry.id   42c1ed9d676300062f804f09e4acfab4
#
_cell.length_a   1.000
_cell.length_b   1.000
_cell.length_c   1.000
_cell.angle_alpha   90.00
_cell.angle_beta   90.00
_cell.angle_gamma   90.00
#
_symmetry.space_group_name_H-M   'P 1'
#
loop_
_entity.id
_entity.type
_entity.pdbx_description
1 polymer ?
#
loop_
_entity_poly.entity_id
_entity_poly.type
_entity_poly.pdbx_seq_one_letter_code
_entity_poly.pdbx_strand_id
1 'polypeptide(L)'
;MSELRSRNLGISRRLLDLQELRYFTLRIIPELLNHFYIPKPLLHAFMNGGAFIFSNILMQVTNMYIRMEGMKFYAYHGVLPQENLVGANYYIDLKLKTDFSRAAETDELEGTVSYADIYASVKEEMNMPSKLLEHVCQRIASRIFYDFPTIVTIDIALYKENPPMGACAQRIGVEAQYQR
;
A
#
# COMPACT_ATOMS: atom_id res chain seq x y z
N MET A 1 51.70 -2.43 8.29
CA MET A 1 51.55 -3.19 7.04
C MET A 1 50.06 -3.49 6.94
N SER A 2 49.32 -3.02 6.10
CA SER A 2 49.23 -2.60 4.73
C SER A 2 48.03 -1.69 4.54
N GLU A 3 48.27 -0.66 3.83
CA GLU A 3 47.37 0.39 3.36
C GLU A 3 46.10 -0.14 2.65
N LEU A 4 44.94 0.39 3.04
CA LEU A 4 43.74 0.41 2.19
C LEU A 4 43.62 1.80 1.57
N ARG A 5 43.99 1.89 0.30
CA ARG A 5 43.80 3.07 -0.55
C ARG A 5 42.33 3.36 -0.75
N SER A 6 41.86 4.45 -0.18
CA SER A 6 40.64 5.13 -0.59
C SER A 6 40.86 5.75 -1.98
N ARG A 7 40.19 5.21 -3.00
CA ARG A 7 40.08 5.86 -4.32
C ARG A 7 39.15 7.05 -4.19
N ASN A 8 39.73 8.24 -4.05
CA ASN A 8 39.05 9.51 -4.29
C ASN A 8 38.56 9.54 -5.74
N LEU A 9 37.27 9.46 -5.95
CA LEU A 9 36.64 9.90 -7.19
C LEU A 9 36.72 11.44 -7.20
N GLY A 10 37.74 11.96 -7.88
CA GLY A 10 37.97 13.38 -8.11
C GLY A 10 36.87 13.92 -9.04
N ILE A 11 35.77 14.39 -8.47
CA ILE A 11 34.85 15.25 -9.18
C ILE A 11 35.46 16.64 -9.19
N SER A 12 36.18 16.92 -10.25
CA SER A 12 36.65 18.27 -10.57
C SER A 12 35.45 19.20 -10.61
N ARG A 13 35.48 20.26 -9.79
CA ARG A 13 34.54 21.40 -9.85
C ARG A 13 34.83 22.19 -11.13
N ARG A 14 34.48 21.62 -12.30
CA ARG A 14 34.34 22.41 -13.52
C ARG A 14 32.93 22.99 -13.49
N LEU A 15 32.82 24.30 -13.60
CA LEU A 15 31.58 24.98 -13.97
C LEU A 15 31.14 24.35 -15.31
N LEU A 16 30.05 23.61 -15.31
CA LEU A 16 29.44 23.05 -16.52
C LEU A 16 29.12 24.24 -17.47
N ASP A 17 29.59 24.16 -18.72
CA ASP A 17 29.26 25.14 -19.74
C ASP A 17 27.74 25.19 -19.96
N LEU A 18 27.23 26.38 -20.30
CA LEU A 18 25.79 26.62 -20.56
C LEU A 18 25.21 25.66 -21.62
N GLN A 19 26.04 25.14 -22.53
CA GLN A 19 25.65 24.12 -23.51
C GLN A 19 25.50 22.73 -22.86
N GLU A 20 26.38 22.34 -21.95
CA GLU A 20 26.26 21.08 -21.22
C GLU A 20 25.04 21.10 -20.26
N LEU A 21 24.78 22.25 -19.62
CA LEU A 21 23.57 22.46 -18.80
C LEU A 21 22.29 22.37 -19.66
N ARG A 22 22.27 22.92 -20.87
CA ARG A 22 21.14 22.79 -21.80
C ARG A 22 20.94 21.35 -22.26
N TYR A 23 22.00 20.63 -22.58
CA TYR A 23 21.94 19.23 -22.96
C TYR A 23 21.39 18.34 -21.82
N PHE A 24 21.86 18.56 -20.59
CA PHE A 24 21.38 17.88 -19.41
C PHE A 24 19.89 18.18 -19.15
N THR A 25 19.48 19.44 -19.31
CA THR A 25 18.10 19.89 -19.07
C THR A 25 17.12 19.34 -20.10
N LEU A 26 17.50 19.29 -21.38
CA LEU A 26 16.59 18.90 -22.47
C LEU A 26 16.49 17.40 -22.70
N ARG A 27 17.48 16.60 -22.31
CA ARG A 27 17.55 15.18 -22.64
C ARG A 27 17.50 14.25 -21.42
N ILE A 28 18.09 14.63 -20.32
CA ILE A 28 18.18 13.75 -19.13
C ILE A 28 17.03 14.01 -18.16
N ILE A 29 16.60 15.27 -18.00
CA ILE A 29 15.49 15.60 -17.10
C ILE A 29 14.16 14.98 -17.54
N PRO A 30 13.74 14.94 -18.81
CA PRO A 30 12.51 14.26 -19.20
C PRO A 30 12.49 12.75 -18.90
N GLU A 31 13.64 12.07 -19.01
CA GLU A 31 13.75 10.65 -18.63
C GLU A 31 13.69 10.45 -17.11
N LEU A 32 14.27 11.35 -16.33
CA LEU A 32 14.18 11.33 -14.88
C LEU A 32 12.76 11.70 -14.40
N LEU A 33 12.07 12.61 -15.09
CA LEU A 33 10.70 13.04 -14.75
C LEU A 33 9.67 11.90 -14.86
N ASN A 34 9.90 10.90 -15.71
CA ASN A 34 9.04 9.73 -15.81
C ASN A 34 9.13 8.77 -14.61
N HIS A 35 10.13 8.97 -13.73
CA HIS A 35 10.38 8.11 -12.58
C HIS A 35 10.22 8.84 -11.23
N PHE A 36 10.02 10.17 -11.24
CA PHE A 36 9.99 10.97 -10.01
C PHE A 36 8.86 12.01 -10.06
N TYR A 37 8.08 12.06 -8.99
CA TYR A 37 7.09 13.12 -8.80
C TYR A 37 7.78 14.45 -8.47
N ILE A 38 7.70 15.43 -9.36
CA ILE A 38 8.16 16.82 -9.12
C ILE A 38 6.94 17.73 -9.01
N PRO A 39 6.71 18.39 -7.86
CA PRO A 39 5.60 19.33 -7.71
C PRO A 39 5.66 20.47 -8.73
N LYS A 40 4.52 20.82 -9.34
CA LYS A 40 4.39 21.88 -10.36
C LYS A 40 5.08 23.21 -10.00
N PRO A 41 5.05 23.73 -8.75
CA PRO A 41 5.75 24.95 -8.38
C PRO A 41 7.27 24.88 -8.55
N LEU A 42 7.86 23.71 -8.33
CA LEU A 42 9.29 23.47 -8.48
C LEU A 42 9.73 23.38 -9.95
N LEU A 43 8.89 22.81 -10.79
CA LEU A 43 9.10 22.75 -12.24
C LEU A 43 9.11 24.18 -12.85
N HIS A 44 8.20 25.03 -12.37
CA HIS A 44 8.11 26.42 -12.81
C HIS A 44 9.32 27.28 -12.39
N ALA A 45 9.86 27.05 -11.19
CA ALA A 45 11.08 27.71 -10.71
C ALA A 45 12.33 27.30 -11.50
N PHE A 46 12.39 26.04 -11.95
CA PHE A 46 13.48 25.53 -12.78
C PHE A 46 13.48 26.13 -14.19
N MET A 47 12.29 26.29 -14.79
CA MET A 47 12.14 26.84 -16.14
C MET A 47 12.48 28.34 -16.23
N ASN A 48 12.43 29.09 -15.11
CA ASN A 48 12.69 30.52 -15.03
C ASN A 48 14.13 30.90 -14.64
N GLY A 49 15.12 30.01 -14.79
CA GLY A 49 16.55 30.34 -14.70
C GLY A 49 17.10 30.53 -13.29
N GLY A 50 16.36 30.13 -12.27
CA GLY A 50 16.87 30.07 -10.89
C GLY A 50 17.74 28.82 -10.70
N ALA A 51 19.07 28.97 -10.64
CA ALA A 51 19.99 27.93 -10.25
C ALA A 51 19.80 27.61 -8.74
N PHE A 52 18.66 27.01 -8.40
CA PHE A 52 18.48 26.43 -7.07
C PHE A 52 19.16 25.07 -7.04
N ILE A 53 20.07 24.92 -6.09
CA ILE A 53 20.72 23.67 -5.75
C ILE A 53 19.64 22.67 -5.31
N PHE A 54 19.17 21.80 -6.23
CA PHE A 54 18.26 20.71 -5.97
C PHE A 54 19.01 19.54 -5.29
N SER A 55 19.55 19.76 -4.10
CA SER A 55 19.85 18.63 -3.23
C SER A 55 18.62 18.42 -2.33
N ASN A 56 17.94 17.30 -2.50
CA ASN A 56 17.03 16.68 -1.52
C ASN A 56 15.51 16.85 -1.60
N ILE A 57 14.89 17.08 -2.74
CA ILE A 57 13.43 16.84 -2.81
C ILE A 57 13.09 15.95 -4.02
N LEU A 58 13.75 14.82 -4.17
CA LEU A 58 13.21 13.71 -4.94
C LEU A 58 12.41 12.84 -3.97
N MET A 59 11.12 13.09 -3.87
CA MET A 59 10.23 12.24 -3.08
C MET A 59 10.02 10.94 -3.85
N GLN A 60 10.60 9.84 -3.36
CA GLN A 60 10.35 8.51 -3.89
C GLN A 60 9.36 7.79 -3.02
N VAL A 61 8.23 7.39 -3.57
CA VAL A 61 7.29 6.51 -2.88
C VAL A 61 7.78 5.06 -3.04
N THR A 62 8.15 4.42 -1.93
CA THR A 62 8.68 3.05 -1.92
C THR A 62 7.61 1.99 -1.77
N ASN A 63 6.53 2.30 -1.06
CA ASN A 63 5.43 1.37 -0.83
C ASN A 63 4.12 2.15 -0.69
N MET A 64 3.06 1.62 -1.28
CA MET A 64 1.72 2.18 -1.22
C MET A 64 0.75 1.14 -0.67
N TYR A 65 -0.11 1.57 0.25
CA TYR A 65 -1.07 0.69 0.91
C TYR A 65 -2.41 1.38 1.06
N ILE A 66 -3.49 0.64 0.77
CA ILE A 66 -4.83 0.97 1.23
C ILE A 66 -5.01 0.26 2.57
N ARG A 67 -5.48 0.97 3.60
CA ARG A 67 -5.79 0.41 4.93
C ARG A 67 -7.25 0.60 5.25
N MET A 68 -7.87 -0.46 5.75
CA MET A 68 -9.25 -0.48 6.25
C MET A 68 -9.22 -1.12 7.64
N GLU A 69 -9.52 -0.36 8.66
CA GLU A 69 -9.37 -0.76 10.06
C GLU A 69 -10.71 -0.73 10.79
N GLY A 70 -10.90 -1.70 11.68
CA GLY A 70 -12.09 -1.76 12.54
C GLY A 70 -13.40 -2.05 11.80
N MET A 71 -13.37 -2.68 10.64
CA MET A 71 -14.59 -3.07 9.92
C MET A 71 -15.40 -4.06 10.74
N LYS A 72 -16.58 -3.66 11.19
CA LYS A 72 -17.44 -4.49 12.03
C LYS A 72 -18.48 -5.22 11.20
N PHE A 73 -18.58 -6.54 11.44
CA PHE A 73 -19.57 -7.43 10.83
C PHE A 73 -20.27 -8.25 11.91
N TYR A 74 -21.54 -8.57 11.69
CA TYR A 74 -22.24 -9.61 12.43
C TYR A 74 -22.35 -10.84 11.56
N ALA A 75 -21.81 -11.97 12.03
CA ALA A 75 -21.72 -13.19 11.22
C ALA A 75 -21.85 -14.46 12.06
N TYR A 76 -21.95 -15.62 11.40
CA TYR A 76 -22.29 -16.88 11.99
C TYR A 76 -21.15 -17.93 11.86
N HIS A 77 -19.91 -17.47 12.04
CA HIS A 77 -18.74 -18.35 12.00
C HIS A 77 -18.51 -19.02 13.35
N GLY A 78 -18.09 -20.28 13.32
CA GLY A 78 -17.70 -21.05 14.50
C GLY A 78 -17.88 -22.54 14.33
N VAL A 79 -17.22 -23.30 15.20
CA VAL A 79 -17.25 -24.76 15.22
C VAL A 79 -18.50 -25.27 15.96
N LEU A 80 -18.93 -24.56 17.00
CA LEU A 80 -20.06 -24.96 17.82
C LEU A 80 -21.40 -24.67 17.10
N PRO A 81 -22.35 -25.60 17.06
CA PRO A 81 -23.64 -25.38 16.45
C PRO A 81 -24.36 -24.12 16.95
N GLN A 82 -24.22 -23.79 18.21
CA GLN A 82 -24.79 -22.58 18.81
C GLN A 82 -24.24 -21.29 18.18
N GLU A 83 -22.98 -21.25 17.82
CA GLU A 83 -22.35 -20.09 17.17
C GLU A 83 -22.96 -19.78 15.80
N ASN A 84 -23.33 -20.84 15.08
CA ASN A 84 -23.99 -20.75 13.77
C ASN A 84 -25.47 -20.33 13.86
N LEU A 85 -26.08 -20.44 15.04
CA LEU A 85 -27.47 -20.02 15.28
C LEU A 85 -27.54 -18.59 15.83
N VAL A 86 -26.68 -18.29 16.81
CA VAL A 86 -26.73 -17.00 17.51
C VAL A 86 -25.90 -15.95 16.79
N GLY A 87 -24.76 -16.33 16.18
CA GLY A 87 -23.81 -15.37 15.58
C GLY A 87 -22.98 -14.61 16.59
N ALA A 88 -22.09 -13.76 16.09
CA ALA A 88 -21.23 -12.90 16.91
C ALA A 88 -20.78 -11.66 16.12
N ASN A 89 -20.23 -10.67 16.83
CA ASN A 89 -19.51 -9.57 16.20
C ASN A 89 -18.10 -9.99 15.82
N TYR A 90 -17.69 -9.58 14.62
CA TYR A 90 -16.36 -9.75 14.07
C TYR A 90 -15.79 -8.40 13.67
N TYR A 91 -14.47 -8.26 13.76
CA TYR A 91 -13.74 -7.10 13.32
C TYR A 91 -12.68 -7.52 12.33
N ILE A 92 -12.54 -6.79 11.24
CA ILE A 92 -11.54 -7.06 10.21
C ILE A 92 -10.71 -5.82 10.00
N ASP A 93 -9.40 -6.01 10.02
CA ASP A 93 -8.41 -5.04 9.57
C ASP A 93 -7.75 -5.57 8.31
N LEU A 94 -7.65 -4.72 7.30
CA LEU A 94 -6.98 -5.02 6.03
C LEU A 94 -5.91 -3.98 5.74
N LYS A 95 -4.77 -4.44 5.22
CA LYS A 95 -3.73 -3.61 4.63
C LYS A 95 -3.37 -4.22 3.28
N LEU A 96 -3.62 -3.48 2.23
CA LEU A 96 -3.56 -3.95 0.84
C LEU A 96 -2.46 -3.19 0.11
N LYS A 97 -1.43 -3.90 -0.38
CA LYS A 97 -0.38 -3.28 -1.19
C LYS A 97 -0.85 -3.18 -2.63
N THR A 98 -0.94 -1.96 -3.13
CA THR A 98 -1.30 -1.66 -4.53
C THR A 98 -0.64 -0.36 -4.95
N ASP A 99 -0.41 -0.19 -6.25
CA ASP A 99 0.07 1.07 -6.80
C ASP A 99 -1.12 2.01 -7.05
N PHE A 100 -1.09 3.17 -6.43
CA PHE A 100 -2.05 4.26 -6.65
C PHE A 100 -1.36 5.58 -7.06
N SER A 101 -0.17 5.50 -7.65
CA SER A 101 0.59 6.68 -8.11
C SER A 101 -0.23 7.53 -9.06
N ARG A 102 -0.96 6.90 -9.98
CA ARG A 102 -1.83 7.60 -10.94
C ARG A 102 -2.93 8.37 -10.24
N ALA A 103 -3.61 7.79 -9.25
CA ALA A 103 -4.64 8.50 -8.49
C ALA A 103 -4.06 9.67 -7.69
N ALA A 104 -2.86 9.50 -7.12
CA ALA A 104 -2.16 10.57 -6.40
C ALA A 104 -1.78 11.75 -7.31
N GLU A 105 -1.54 11.50 -8.59
CA GLU A 105 -1.19 12.54 -9.58
C GLU A 105 -2.42 13.22 -10.19
N THR A 106 -3.47 12.44 -10.47
CA THR A 106 -4.62 12.91 -11.27
C THR A 106 -5.85 13.27 -10.46
N ASP A 107 -5.92 12.80 -9.19
CA ASP A 107 -7.12 12.89 -8.33
C ASP A 107 -8.33 12.15 -8.93
N GLU A 108 -8.07 11.06 -9.70
CA GLU A 108 -9.08 10.26 -10.38
C GLU A 108 -9.15 8.85 -9.76
N LEU A 109 -10.37 8.36 -9.51
CA LEU A 109 -10.61 7.07 -8.85
C LEU A 109 -10.11 5.88 -9.70
N GLU A 110 -10.12 6.01 -11.02
CA GLU A 110 -9.62 4.99 -11.96
C GLU A 110 -8.12 4.69 -11.80
N GLY A 111 -7.39 5.54 -11.08
CA GLY A 111 -5.97 5.36 -10.77
C GLY A 111 -5.69 4.53 -9.53
N THR A 112 -6.73 4.02 -8.84
CA THR A 112 -6.59 3.25 -7.59
C THR A 112 -7.64 2.16 -7.48
N VAL A 113 -7.68 1.47 -6.33
CA VAL A 113 -8.72 0.51 -5.98
C VAL A 113 -9.72 1.17 -5.02
N SER A 114 -11.01 1.10 -5.34
CA SER A 114 -12.08 1.62 -4.49
C SER A 114 -12.19 0.80 -3.20
N TYR A 115 -11.98 1.43 -2.06
CA TYR A 115 -12.18 0.78 -0.75
C TYR A 115 -13.66 0.43 -0.49
N ALA A 116 -14.60 1.09 -1.15
CA ALA A 116 -16.02 0.73 -1.06
C ALA A 116 -16.31 -0.61 -1.74
N ASP A 117 -15.67 -0.88 -2.88
CA ASP A 117 -15.80 -2.14 -3.59
C ASP A 117 -15.10 -3.27 -2.83
N ILE A 118 -13.93 -3.00 -2.23
CA ILE A 118 -13.26 -3.95 -1.32
C ILE A 118 -14.18 -4.31 -0.16
N TYR A 119 -14.82 -3.32 0.48
CA TYR A 119 -15.77 -3.55 1.56
C TYR A 119 -16.94 -4.43 1.14
N ALA A 120 -17.47 -4.22 -0.08
CA ALA A 120 -18.57 -5.03 -0.62
C ALA A 120 -18.15 -6.49 -0.79
N SER A 121 -16.97 -6.76 -1.37
CA SER A 121 -16.42 -8.11 -1.52
C SER A 121 -16.21 -8.79 -0.15
N VAL A 122 -15.65 -8.08 0.83
CA VAL A 122 -15.47 -8.60 2.20
C VAL A 122 -16.81 -8.93 2.84
N LYS A 123 -17.82 -8.06 2.69
CA LYS A 123 -19.17 -8.27 3.24
C LYS A 123 -19.83 -9.51 2.68
N GLU A 124 -19.68 -9.78 1.39
CA GLU A 124 -20.21 -11.00 0.77
C GLU A 124 -19.57 -12.26 1.38
N GLU A 125 -18.25 -12.27 1.55
CA GLU A 125 -17.53 -13.39 2.15
C GLU A 125 -17.88 -13.58 3.63
N MET A 126 -18.10 -12.51 4.38
CA MET A 126 -18.52 -12.58 5.78
C MET A 126 -19.93 -13.13 5.97
N ASN A 127 -20.81 -12.99 4.98
CA ASN A 127 -22.17 -13.52 5.02
C ASN A 127 -22.21 -15.06 4.88
N MET A 128 -21.14 -15.69 4.41
CA MET A 128 -21.07 -17.15 4.24
C MET A 128 -20.49 -17.80 5.50
N PRO A 129 -21.24 -18.57 6.31
CA PRO A 129 -20.75 -19.21 7.51
C PRO A 129 -19.55 -20.12 7.24
N SER A 130 -18.59 -20.11 8.15
CA SER A 130 -17.42 -21.01 8.15
C SER A 130 -17.13 -21.48 9.57
N LYS A 131 -16.54 -22.66 9.71
CA LYS A 131 -16.17 -23.20 11.01
C LYS A 131 -14.94 -22.48 11.59
N LEU A 132 -13.98 -22.13 10.74
CA LEU A 132 -12.68 -21.59 11.14
C LEU A 132 -12.48 -20.19 10.58
N LEU A 133 -11.92 -19.27 11.36
CA LEU A 133 -11.60 -17.91 10.95
C LEU A 133 -10.50 -17.88 9.89
N GLU A 134 -9.56 -18.81 9.95
CA GLU A 134 -8.50 -19.01 8.97
C GLU A 134 -9.08 -19.24 7.57
N HIS A 135 -10.16 -20.04 7.49
CA HIS A 135 -10.85 -20.28 6.21
C HIS A 135 -11.56 -19.04 5.70
N VAL A 136 -12.14 -18.23 6.58
CA VAL A 136 -12.75 -16.94 6.22
C VAL A 136 -11.68 -15.99 5.65
N CYS A 137 -10.51 -15.88 6.32
CA CYS A 137 -9.39 -15.06 5.83
C CYS A 137 -8.93 -15.50 4.43
N GLN A 138 -8.80 -16.83 4.22
CA GLN A 138 -8.42 -17.38 2.91
C GLN A 138 -9.43 -17.02 1.81
N ARG A 139 -10.74 -17.11 2.09
CA ARG A 139 -11.79 -16.76 1.12
C ARG A 139 -11.77 -15.27 0.79
N ILE A 140 -11.67 -14.41 1.80
CA ILE A 140 -11.58 -12.96 1.63
C ILE A 140 -10.35 -12.61 0.78
N ALA A 141 -9.19 -13.16 1.10
CA ALA A 141 -7.97 -12.89 0.34
C ALA A 141 -8.08 -13.36 -1.12
N SER A 142 -8.63 -14.56 -1.35
CA SER A 142 -8.85 -15.09 -2.70
C SER A 142 -9.81 -14.23 -3.50
N ARG A 143 -10.90 -13.77 -2.89
CA ARG A 143 -11.88 -12.89 -3.52
C ARG A 143 -11.26 -11.54 -3.87
N ILE A 144 -10.53 -10.91 -2.95
CA ILE A 144 -9.87 -9.62 -3.20
C ILE A 144 -8.82 -9.75 -4.33
N PHE A 145 -8.02 -10.81 -4.35
CA PHE A 145 -7.07 -11.01 -5.45
C PHE A 145 -7.76 -11.25 -6.80
N TYR A 146 -8.93 -11.88 -6.80
CA TYR A 146 -9.70 -12.11 -8.02
C TYR A 146 -10.32 -10.80 -8.54
N ASP A 147 -11.00 -10.05 -7.68
CA ASP A 147 -11.73 -8.83 -8.05
C ASP A 147 -10.77 -7.66 -8.36
N PHE A 148 -9.60 -7.59 -7.69
CA PHE A 148 -8.66 -6.47 -7.77
C PHE A 148 -7.25 -6.93 -8.17
N PRO A 149 -6.98 -7.12 -9.47
CA PRO A 149 -5.70 -7.66 -9.97
C PRO A 149 -4.45 -6.82 -9.65
N THR A 150 -4.62 -5.54 -9.35
CA THR A 150 -3.53 -4.62 -8.99
C THR A 150 -3.02 -4.78 -7.55
N ILE A 151 -3.78 -5.49 -6.70
CA ILE A 151 -3.36 -5.78 -5.33
C ILE A 151 -2.36 -6.94 -5.35
N VAL A 152 -1.18 -6.73 -4.77
CA VAL A 152 -0.07 -7.71 -4.75
C VAL A 152 0.16 -8.37 -3.40
N THR A 153 -0.24 -7.70 -2.30
CA THR A 153 -0.12 -8.24 -0.94
C THR A 153 -1.34 -7.85 -0.13
N ILE A 154 -1.82 -8.77 0.69
CA ILE A 154 -2.94 -8.59 1.61
C ILE A 154 -2.48 -9.02 3.01
N ASP A 155 -2.42 -8.08 3.95
CA ASP A 155 -2.37 -8.37 5.37
C ASP A 155 -3.80 -8.29 5.90
N ILE A 156 -4.29 -9.38 6.49
CA ILE A 156 -5.64 -9.48 7.07
C ILE A 156 -5.56 -9.91 8.52
N ALA A 157 -6.29 -9.21 9.39
CA ALA A 157 -6.55 -9.63 10.76
C ALA A 157 -8.07 -9.75 10.96
N LEU A 158 -8.54 -10.89 11.45
CA LEU A 158 -9.94 -11.17 11.70
C LEU A 158 -10.13 -11.57 13.16
N TYR A 159 -10.92 -10.81 13.89
CA TYR A 159 -11.16 -11.01 15.31
C TYR A 159 -12.65 -11.31 15.58
N LYS A 160 -12.91 -12.24 16.51
CA LYS A 160 -14.22 -12.50 17.09
C LYS A 160 -14.32 -11.86 18.47
N GLU A 161 -15.38 -11.11 18.70
CA GLU A 161 -15.68 -10.51 19.99
C GLU A 161 -16.30 -11.54 20.94
N ASN A 162 -15.89 -11.54 22.23
CA ASN A 162 -16.42 -12.40 23.26
C ASN A 162 -16.57 -13.88 22.86
N PRO A 163 -15.51 -14.58 22.45
CA PRO A 163 -15.60 -15.96 21.99
C PRO A 163 -16.05 -16.89 23.13
N PRO A 164 -16.91 -17.91 22.85
CA PRO A 164 -17.48 -18.79 23.89
C PRO A 164 -16.49 -19.87 24.30
N MET A 165 -15.36 -19.50 24.90
CA MET A 165 -14.28 -20.43 25.29
C MET A 165 -14.05 -20.51 26.80
N GLY A 166 -14.91 -19.89 27.61
CA GLY A 166 -14.79 -19.92 29.08
C GLY A 166 -13.67 -19.02 29.63
N ALA A 167 -12.96 -18.28 28.80
CA ALA A 167 -11.93 -17.32 29.19
C ALA A 167 -12.46 -15.89 29.05
N CYS A 168 -11.95 -14.99 29.92
CA CYS A 168 -12.21 -13.56 29.81
C CYS A 168 -11.25 -12.95 28.77
N ALA A 169 -11.69 -12.88 27.50
CA ALA A 169 -10.96 -12.24 26.44
C ALA A 169 -11.89 -11.27 25.68
N GLN A 170 -11.44 -10.05 25.49
CA GLN A 170 -12.22 -9.05 24.75
C GLN A 170 -12.48 -9.48 23.32
N ARG A 171 -11.45 -9.99 22.64
CA ARG A 171 -11.51 -10.53 21.28
C ARG A 171 -10.36 -11.51 21.06
N ILE A 172 -10.60 -12.50 20.22
CA ILE A 172 -9.59 -13.46 19.76
C ILE A 172 -9.71 -13.56 18.26
N GLY A 173 -8.61 -13.74 17.57
CA GLY A 173 -8.61 -13.80 16.12
C GLY A 173 -7.37 -14.41 15.53
N VAL A 174 -7.26 -14.29 14.23
CA VAL A 174 -6.16 -14.77 13.40
C VAL A 174 -5.64 -13.64 12.52
N GLU A 175 -4.36 -13.68 12.24
CA GLU A 175 -3.70 -12.80 11.28
C GLU A 175 -3.00 -13.64 10.22
N ALA A 176 -3.04 -13.18 8.98
CA ALA A 176 -2.35 -13.81 7.87
C ALA A 176 -1.91 -12.77 6.85
N GLN A 177 -0.78 -13.05 6.19
CA GLN A 177 -0.32 -12.29 5.03
C GLN A 177 -0.38 -13.21 3.80
N TYR A 178 -0.99 -12.69 2.74
CA TYR A 178 -1.10 -13.34 1.43
C TYR A 178 -0.36 -12.52 0.39
N GLN A 179 0.34 -13.18 -0.49
CA GLN A 179 1.06 -12.57 -1.61
C GLN A 179 0.75 -13.32 -2.89
N ARG A 180 0.62 -12.55 -3.97
CA ARG A 180 0.46 -13.06 -5.33
C ARG A 180 1.83 -13.31 -5.94
#